data_148c2e1329e6dc28f351d2c4b83481d4
#
_entry.id   148c2e1329e6dc28f351d2c4b83481d4
#
_cell.length_a   1.000
_cell.length_b   1.000
_cell.length_c   1.000
_cell.angle_alpha   90.00
_cell.angle_beta   90.00
_cell.angle_gamma   90.00
#
_symmetry.space_group_name_H-M   'P 1'
#
loop_
_entity.id
_entity.type
_entity.pdbx_description
1 polymer ?
#
loop_
_entity_poly.entity_id
_entity_poly.type
_entity_poly.pdbx_seq_one_letter_code
_entity_poly.pdbx_strand_id
1 'polypeptide(L)'
;MTTKEIPHYTVMPARPWISWLILLHLTATVLWWYLGWNWGLPMIFIAHISFLLAIFLPRSRLYAPVVVQLDSTAHLVWLTIDDGPSDDTAAMLDLLDRHDARATFFLVGERAARQPALVQDILHRGHAIGNHSQTHPHQWFWALGPRQMATEIAMAQRTLTEITGTPPRWYRSVVGMTNPWVAAPLRQYGLDRIAGARAALMEGTVNQIKP
;
A
#
# COMPACT_ATOMS: atom_id res chain seq x y z
N MET A 1 18.12 -4.82 -23.43
CA MET A 1 17.00 -4.05 -22.87
C MET A 1 17.46 -3.47 -21.57
N THR A 2 17.71 -2.17 -21.51
CA THR A 2 18.13 -1.46 -20.31
C THR A 2 16.94 -1.43 -19.34
N THR A 3 17.04 -2.17 -18.24
CA THR A 3 16.20 -1.96 -17.08
C THR A 3 16.35 -0.50 -16.67
N LYS A 4 15.37 0.34 -17.04
CA LYS A 4 15.27 1.69 -16.50
C LYS A 4 15.22 1.53 -14.99
N GLU A 5 16.32 1.85 -14.31
CA GLU A 5 16.41 1.78 -12.85
C GLU A 5 15.22 2.54 -12.26
N ILE A 6 14.53 1.89 -11.32
CA ILE A 6 13.48 2.56 -10.56
C ILE A 6 14.14 3.73 -9.85
N PRO A 7 13.61 4.96 -9.98
CA PRO A 7 14.19 6.13 -9.32
C PRO A 7 14.40 5.86 -7.83
N HIS A 8 15.42 6.44 -7.24
CA HIS A 8 15.61 6.39 -5.79
C HIS A 8 14.34 6.87 -5.10
N TYR A 9 14.00 6.24 -4.00
CA TYR A 9 12.80 6.58 -3.24
C TYR A 9 13.10 6.52 -1.74
N THR A 10 12.42 7.36 -0.98
CA THR A 10 12.57 7.39 0.47
C THR A 10 11.52 6.50 1.13
N VAL A 11 11.99 5.49 1.85
CA VAL A 11 11.14 4.68 2.73
C VAL A 11 11.08 5.34 4.10
N MET A 12 9.93 5.86 4.47
CA MET A 12 9.73 6.36 5.81
C MET A 12 9.58 5.19 6.80
N PRO A 13 10.45 5.06 7.82
CA PRO A 13 10.39 3.96 8.78
C PRO A 13 9.10 3.98 9.59
N ALA A 14 8.68 2.80 10.04
CA ALA A 14 7.56 2.66 10.97
C ALA A 14 7.87 3.38 12.29
N ARG A 15 6.84 3.91 12.93
CA ARG A 15 6.94 4.46 14.29
C ARG A 15 6.88 3.34 15.32
N PRO A 16 7.47 3.49 16.51
CA PRO A 16 7.42 2.49 17.57
C PRO A 16 6.04 2.50 18.27
N TRP A 17 5.00 2.11 17.55
CA TRP A 17 3.61 2.24 17.99
C TRP A 17 3.31 1.45 19.28
N ILE A 18 3.97 0.30 19.49
CA ILE A 18 3.80 -0.51 20.72
C ILE A 18 4.30 0.29 21.92
N SER A 19 5.47 0.92 21.82
CA SER A 19 6.02 1.76 22.90
C SER A 19 5.11 2.95 23.23
N TRP A 20 4.56 3.59 22.18
CA TRP A 20 3.59 4.67 22.35
C TRP A 20 2.30 4.18 23.01
N LEU A 21 1.79 3.02 22.59
CA LEU A 21 0.59 2.44 23.19
C LEU A 21 0.81 2.14 24.68
N ILE A 22 1.92 1.51 25.04
CA ILE A 22 2.28 1.23 26.43
C ILE A 22 2.37 2.54 27.23
N LEU A 23 3.09 3.53 26.74
CA LEU A 23 3.26 4.81 27.41
C LEU A 23 1.91 5.50 27.67
N LEU A 24 1.02 5.53 26.68
CA LEU A 24 -0.31 6.12 26.81
C LEU A 24 -1.16 5.40 27.85
N HIS A 25 -1.09 4.06 27.92
CA HIS A 25 -1.82 3.30 28.92
C HIS A 25 -1.26 3.51 30.32
N LEU A 26 0.06 3.57 30.48
CA LEU A 26 0.68 3.87 31.77
C LEU A 26 0.28 5.30 32.24
N THR A 27 0.31 6.28 31.34
CA THR A 27 -0.11 7.65 31.67
C THR A 27 -1.59 7.68 32.04
N ALA A 28 -2.46 7.01 31.30
CA ALA A 28 -3.90 6.93 31.60
C ALA A 28 -4.15 6.27 32.96
N THR A 29 -3.40 5.21 33.31
CA THR A 29 -3.50 4.54 34.60
C THR A 29 -3.09 5.45 35.75
N VAL A 30 -2.00 6.21 35.58
CA VAL A 30 -1.55 7.21 36.57
C VAL A 30 -2.59 8.31 36.74
N LEU A 31 -3.13 8.84 35.66
CA LEU A 31 -4.18 9.86 35.74
C LEU A 31 -5.45 9.32 36.41
N TRP A 32 -5.81 8.07 36.15
CA TRP A 32 -6.92 7.41 36.79
C TRP A 32 -6.69 7.32 38.32
N TRP A 33 -5.49 6.91 38.69
CA TRP A 33 -5.15 6.74 40.12
C TRP A 33 -5.17 8.06 40.90
N TYR A 34 -4.58 9.13 40.33
CA TYR A 34 -4.44 10.41 41.04
C TYR A 34 -5.61 11.40 40.85
N LEU A 35 -6.26 11.38 39.69
CA LEU A 35 -7.30 12.34 39.31
C LEU A 35 -8.67 11.72 39.13
N GLY A 36 -8.76 10.38 39.27
CA GLY A 36 -10.00 9.63 39.14
C GLY A 36 -10.34 9.24 37.72
N TRP A 37 -11.41 8.44 37.60
CA TRP A 37 -11.86 7.84 36.36
C TRP A 37 -12.26 8.85 35.28
N ASN A 38 -12.72 10.04 35.67
CA ASN A 38 -13.11 11.12 34.77
C ASN A 38 -11.96 11.59 33.85
N TRP A 39 -10.71 11.36 34.23
CA TRP A 39 -9.53 11.68 33.43
C TRP A 39 -8.87 10.45 32.79
N GLY A 40 -8.85 9.33 33.47
CA GLY A 40 -8.25 8.10 32.96
C GLY A 40 -9.01 7.51 31.77
N LEU A 41 -10.34 7.39 31.86
CA LEU A 41 -11.15 6.79 30.78
C LEU A 41 -11.12 7.62 29.47
N PRO A 42 -11.30 8.96 29.47
CA PRO A 42 -11.18 9.74 28.26
C PRO A 42 -9.81 9.58 27.59
N MET A 43 -8.73 9.51 28.37
CA MET A 43 -7.39 9.35 27.81
C MET A 43 -7.20 7.99 27.13
N ILE A 44 -7.70 6.91 27.72
CA ILE A 44 -7.71 5.58 27.09
C ILE A 44 -8.50 5.63 25.79
N PHE A 45 -9.67 6.23 25.81
CA PHE A 45 -10.52 6.36 24.62
C PHE A 45 -9.84 7.13 23.50
N ILE A 46 -9.26 8.30 23.81
CA ILE A 46 -8.51 9.12 22.83
C ILE A 46 -7.34 8.36 22.26
N ALA A 47 -6.60 7.62 23.10
CA ALA A 47 -5.49 6.78 22.63
C ALA A 47 -5.96 5.75 21.61
N HIS A 48 -6.99 4.96 21.94
CA HIS A 48 -7.51 3.92 21.04
C HIS A 48 -8.07 4.49 19.73
N ILE A 49 -8.82 5.59 19.81
CA ILE A 49 -9.34 6.28 18.62
C ILE A 49 -8.19 6.77 17.73
N SER A 50 -7.14 7.34 18.30
CA SER A 50 -5.97 7.80 17.54
C SER A 50 -5.28 6.66 16.78
N PHE A 51 -5.12 5.50 17.42
CA PHE A 51 -4.57 4.29 16.79
C PHE A 51 -5.51 3.73 15.72
N LEU A 52 -6.81 3.73 15.97
CA LEU A 52 -7.81 3.31 15.00
C LEU A 52 -7.83 4.23 13.76
N LEU A 53 -7.84 5.54 13.97
CA LEU A 53 -7.82 6.50 12.86
C LEU A 53 -6.57 6.37 11.99
N ALA A 54 -5.42 6.02 12.59
CA ALA A 54 -4.18 5.79 11.84
C ALA A 54 -4.28 4.64 10.84
N ILE A 55 -5.21 3.70 11.02
CA ILE A 55 -5.48 2.61 10.08
C ILE A 55 -6.01 3.16 8.74
N PHE A 56 -6.85 4.18 8.80
CA PHE A 56 -7.52 4.76 7.63
C PHE A 56 -6.71 5.86 6.93
N LEU A 57 -5.49 6.14 7.40
CA LEU A 57 -4.61 7.14 6.79
C LEU A 57 -3.62 6.45 5.84
N PRO A 58 -3.73 6.61 4.50
CA PRO A 58 -2.88 5.89 3.53
C PRO A 58 -1.39 6.15 3.70
N ARG A 59 -1.01 7.33 4.18
CA ARG A 59 0.37 7.72 4.45
C ARG A 59 0.83 7.45 5.89
N SER A 60 -0.03 6.80 6.69
CA SER A 60 0.33 6.46 8.06
C SER A 60 1.52 5.50 8.08
N ARG A 61 2.55 5.88 8.83
CA ARG A 61 3.71 5.04 9.13
C ARG A 61 3.66 4.46 10.54
N LEU A 62 2.48 4.48 11.16
CA LEU A 62 2.36 3.99 12.53
C LEU A 62 2.68 2.50 12.61
N TYR A 63 2.11 1.68 11.72
CA TYR A 63 2.21 0.23 11.79
C TYR A 63 3.26 -0.38 10.86
N ALA A 64 3.59 0.29 9.75
CA ALA A 64 4.57 -0.22 8.78
C ALA A 64 5.31 0.92 8.08
N PRO A 65 6.53 0.66 7.57
CA PRO A 65 7.21 1.59 6.68
C PRO A 65 6.36 1.89 5.45
N VAL A 66 6.56 3.06 4.84
CA VAL A 66 5.81 3.46 3.65
C VAL A 66 6.66 4.32 2.73
N VAL A 67 6.57 4.07 1.45
CA VAL A 67 7.10 4.92 0.38
C VAL A 67 6.03 5.95 0.03
N VAL A 68 6.37 7.23 0.10
CA VAL A 68 5.44 8.34 -0.13
C VAL A 68 5.84 9.24 -1.29
N GLN A 69 7.09 9.18 -1.73
CA GLN A 69 7.61 9.97 -2.83
C GLN A 69 8.81 9.31 -3.49
N LEU A 70 9.07 9.69 -4.73
CA LEU A 70 10.30 9.37 -5.45
C LEU A 70 11.33 10.47 -5.19
N ASP A 71 12.59 10.08 -4.97
CA ASP A 71 13.72 11.00 -4.82
C ASP A 71 14.26 11.29 -6.23
N SER A 72 13.70 12.29 -6.90
CA SER A 72 14.09 12.68 -8.24
C SER A 72 14.09 14.20 -8.38
N THR A 73 15.10 14.74 -9.05
CA THR A 73 15.15 16.14 -9.49
C THR A 73 14.37 16.36 -10.78
N ALA A 74 14.03 15.29 -11.51
CA ALA A 74 13.19 15.34 -12.69
C ALA A 74 11.70 15.37 -12.30
N HIS A 75 10.87 16.01 -13.15
CA HIS A 75 9.41 16.01 -12.99
C HIS A 75 8.86 14.64 -13.44
N LEU A 76 8.96 13.65 -12.54
CA LEU A 76 8.50 12.29 -12.77
C LEU A 76 7.20 12.03 -12.03
N VAL A 77 6.26 11.39 -12.70
CA VAL A 77 5.03 10.87 -12.11
C VAL A 77 5.11 9.35 -12.10
N TRP A 78 4.91 8.74 -10.95
CA TRP A 78 4.74 7.29 -10.83
C TRP A 78 3.27 6.95 -10.98
N LEU A 79 2.88 6.53 -12.18
CA LEU A 79 1.52 6.09 -12.44
C LEU A 79 1.29 4.71 -11.83
N THR A 80 0.21 4.57 -11.08
CA THR A 80 -0.17 3.32 -10.43
C THR A 80 -1.65 3.03 -10.66
N ILE A 81 -1.97 1.76 -10.90
CA ILE A 81 -3.33 1.28 -11.19
C ILE A 81 -3.61 0.14 -10.24
N ASP A 82 -4.67 0.27 -9.45
CA ASP A 82 -5.06 -0.70 -8.44
C ASP A 82 -6.18 -1.63 -8.93
N ASP A 83 -6.48 -2.68 -8.16
CA ASP A 83 -7.63 -3.57 -8.33
C ASP A 83 -7.64 -4.44 -9.60
N GLY A 84 -6.55 -4.44 -10.36
CA GLY A 84 -6.43 -5.28 -11.56
C GLY A 84 -6.18 -6.78 -11.26
N PRO A 85 -6.16 -7.63 -12.31
CA PRO A 85 -6.69 -7.35 -13.63
C PRO A 85 -8.22 -7.27 -13.64
N SER A 86 -8.79 -6.51 -14.59
CA SER A 86 -10.22 -6.32 -14.80
C SER A 86 -10.53 -6.31 -16.29
N ASP A 87 -11.80 -6.26 -16.65
CA ASP A 87 -12.23 -6.21 -18.06
C ASP A 87 -11.68 -4.96 -18.79
N ASP A 88 -11.43 -3.87 -18.05
CA ASP A 88 -10.88 -2.64 -18.61
C ASP A 88 -9.35 -2.67 -18.77
N THR A 89 -8.67 -3.68 -18.25
CA THR A 89 -7.19 -3.70 -18.23
C THR A 89 -6.60 -3.67 -19.63
N ALA A 90 -7.17 -4.39 -20.58
CA ALA A 90 -6.68 -4.40 -21.96
C ALA A 90 -6.79 -3.00 -22.61
N ALA A 91 -7.95 -2.34 -22.46
CA ALA A 91 -8.15 -0.99 -22.95
C ALA A 91 -7.22 0.04 -22.30
N MET A 92 -6.93 -0.14 -21.00
CA MET A 92 -5.97 0.68 -20.27
C MET A 92 -4.54 0.49 -20.80
N LEU A 93 -4.15 -0.76 -21.09
CA LEU A 93 -2.84 -1.05 -21.69
C LEU A 93 -2.69 -0.38 -23.06
N ASP A 94 -3.72 -0.45 -23.90
CA ASP A 94 -3.72 0.22 -25.20
C ASP A 94 -3.63 1.75 -25.08
N LEU A 95 -4.26 2.33 -24.06
CA LEU A 95 -4.14 3.76 -23.75
C LEU A 95 -2.72 4.14 -23.35
N LEU A 96 -2.11 3.36 -22.46
CA LEU A 96 -0.75 3.58 -21.99
C LEU A 96 0.27 3.48 -23.14
N ASP A 97 0.10 2.50 -24.04
CA ASP A 97 0.96 2.35 -25.21
C ASP A 97 0.86 3.54 -26.18
N ARG A 98 -0.36 4.06 -26.42
CA ARG A 98 -0.56 5.26 -27.25
C ARG A 98 0.17 6.50 -26.71
N HIS A 99 0.39 6.56 -25.41
CA HIS A 99 1.06 7.68 -24.74
C HIS A 99 2.51 7.39 -24.32
N ASP A 100 3.09 6.27 -24.78
CA ASP A 100 4.41 5.77 -24.32
C ASP A 100 4.57 5.84 -22.79
N ALA A 101 3.47 5.59 -22.06
CA ALA A 101 3.42 5.65 -20.61
C ALA A 101 3.64 4.28 -19.98
N ARG A 102 4.30 4.26 -18.82
CA ARG A 102 4.49 3.04 -18.04
C ARG A 102 3.81 3.21 -16.69
N ALA A 103 3.23 2.10 -16.20
CA ALA A 103 2.53 2.06 -14.93
C ALA A 103 2.98 0.88 -14.07
N THR A 104 2.68 0.95 -12.77
CA THR A 104 2.71 -0.20 -11.88
C THR A 104 1.28 -0.63 -11.58
N PHE A 105 0.95 -1.87 -11.93
CA PHE A 105 -0.36 -2.46 -11.66
C PHE A 105 -0.31 -3.22 -10.34
N PHE A 106 -1.08 -2.79 -9.36
CA PHE A 106 -1.26 -3.52 -8.12
C PHE A 106 -2.41 -4.52 -8.29
N LEU A 107 -2.04 -5.79 -8.44
CA LEU A 107 -2.97 -6.85 -8.83
C LEU A 107 -3.48 -7.64 -7.62
N VAL A 108 -4.76 -7.93 -7.65
CA VAL A 108 -5.42 -8.84 -6.71
C VAL A 108 -5.13 -10.28 -7.11
N GLY A 109 -4.58 -11.08 -6.20
CA GLY A 109 -4.10 -12.43 -6.50
C GLY A 109 -5.16 -13.34 -7.13
N GLU A 110 -6.38 -13.37 -6.58
CA GLU A 110 -7.49 -14.17 -7.15
C GLU A 110 -7.89 -13.71 -8.56
N ARG A 111 -7.85 -12.42 -8.84
CA ARG A 111 -8.14 -11.90 -10.18
C ARG A 111 -7.03 -12.25 -11.15
N ALA A 112 -5.77 -12.13 -10.72
CA ALA A 112 -4.60 -12.54 -11.49
C ALA A 112 -4.63 -14.03 -11.84
N ALA A 113 -4.99 -14.89 -10.88
CA ALA A 113 -5.12 -16.32 -11.11
C ALA A 113 -6.19 -16.69 -12.16
N ARG A 114 -7.26 -15.89 -12.25
CA ARG A 114 -8.31 -16.08 -13.27
C ARG A 114 -7.93 -15.58 -14.65
N GLN A 115 -6.96 -14.66 -14.74
CA GLN A 115 -6.58 -13.99 -16.00
C GLN A 115 -5.05 -13.96 -16.18
N PRO A 116 -4.34 -15.12 -16.14
CA PRO A 116 -2.88 -15.14 -16.17
C PRO A 116 -2.31 -14.59 -17.48
N ALA A 117 -3.00 -14.78 -18.61
CA ALA A 117 -2.58 -14.24 -19.89
C ALA A 117 -2.56 -12.71 -19.90
N LEU A 118 -3.55 -12.06 -19.24
CA LEU A 118 -3.61 -10.62 -19.14
C LEU A 118 -2.51 -10.07 -18.22
N VAL A 119 -2.16 -10.81 -17.15
CA VAL A 119 -1.01 -10.48 -16.30
C VAL A 119 0.31 -10.53 -17.08
N GLN A 120 0.46 -11.53 -17.95
CA GLN A 120 1.63 -11.64 -18.85
C GLN A 120 1.66 -10.48 -19.86
N ASP A 121 0.51 -10.08 -20.41
CA ASP A 121 0.43 -8.95 -21.34
C ASP A 121 0.87 -7.63 -20.67
N ILE A 122 0.47 -7.39 -19.40
CA ILE A 122 0.95 -6.25 -18.60
C ILE A 122 2.49 -6.21 -18.57
N LEU A 123 3.14 -7.35 -18.32
CA LEU A 123 4.60 -7.43 -18.29
C LEU A 123 5.24 -7.25 -19.67
N HIS A 124 4.70 -7.91 -20.70
CA HIS A 124 5.23 -7.85 -22.06
C HIS A 124 5.22 -6.43 -22.62
N ARG A 125 4.20 -5.63 -22.23
CA ARG A 125 4.11 -4.20 -22.59
C ARG A 125 5.00 -3.31 -21.71
N GLY A 126 5.81 -3.89 -20.79
CA GLY A 126 6.83 -3.17 -20.02
C GLY A 126 6.31 -2.46 -18.77
N HIS A 127 5.14 -2.84 -18.27
CA HIS A 127 4.62 -2.36 -17.00
C HIS A 127 5.13 -3.19 -15.82
N ALA A 128 5.11 -2.61 -14.63
CA ALA A 128 5.47 -3.31 -13.40
C ALA A 128 4.22 -3.90 -12.71
N ILE A 129 4.43 -4.94 -11.90
CA ILE A 129 3.39 -5.57 -11.11
C ILE A 129 3.71 -5.44 -9.63
N GLY A 130 2.70 -5.09 -8.84
CA GLY A 130 2.72 -5.05 -7.38
C GLY A 130 1.64 -5.96 -6.78
N ASN A 131 1.82 -6.31 -5.52
CA ASN A 131 0.90 -7.13 -4.74
C ASN A 131 -0.20 -6.25 -4.12
N HIS A 132 -1.48 -6.60 -4.35
CA HIS A 132 -2.65 -5.90 -3.81
C HIS A 132 -3.55 -6.82 -2.96
N SER A 133 -2.94 -7.73 -2.18
CA SER A 133 -3.59 -8.82 -1.43
C SER A 133 -4.18 -9.92 -2.30
N GLN A 134 -4.61 -11.03 -1.69
CA GLN A 134 -5.15 -12.19 -2.41
C GLN A 134 -6.61 -12.01 -2.80
N THR A 135 -7.46 -11.64 -1.83
CA THR A 135 -8.92 -11.61 -2.00
C THR A 135 -9.50 -10.20 -2.05
N HIS A 136 -8.68 -9.18 -1.78
CA HIS A 136 -9.09 -7.77 -1.70
C HIS A 136 -10.20 -7.53 -0.66
N PRO A 137 -10.00 -7.82 0.64
CA PRO A 137 -11.03 -7.74 1.66
C PRO A 137 -11.32 -6.29 2.09
N HIS A 138 -11.83 -5.45 1.19
CA HIS A 138 -11.98 -4.00 1.36
C HIS A 138 -12.80 -3.58 2.58
N GLN A 139 -13.82 -4.38 2.97
CA GLN A 139 -14.67 -4.08 4.13
C GLN A 139 -13.98 -4.40 5.47
N TRP A 140 -13.10 -5.41 5.50
CA TRP A 140 -12.55 -5.98 6.73
C TRP A 140 -11.04 -5.91 6.83
N PHE A 141 -10.36 -5.28 5.86
CA PHE A 141 -8.90 -5.20 5.86
C PHE A 141 -8.34 -4.62 7.15
N TRP A 142 -8.98 -3.62 7.70
CA TRP A 142 -8.61 -2.96 8.96
C TRP A 142 -8.69 -3.90 10.18
N ALA A 143 -9.57 -4.91 10.15
CA ALA A 143 -9.85 -5.84 11.23
C ALA A 143 -9.19 -7.21 11.06
N LEU A 144 -8.45 -7.44 9.97
CA LEU A 144 -7.75 -8.70 9.75
C LEU A 144 -6.77 -8.98 10.89
N GLY A 145 -6.84 -10.18 11.45
CA GLY A 145 -5.89 -10.67 12.44
C GLY A 145 -4.54 -11.03 11.81
N PRO A 146 -3.51 -11.36 12.62
CA PRO A 146 -2.14 -11.58 12.14
C PRO A 146 -2.03 -12.72 11.12
N ARG A 147 -2.76 -13.82 11.33
CA ARG A 147 -2.74 -14.98 10.41
C ARG A 147 -3.40 -14.63 9.07
N GLN A 148 -4.56 -13.98 9.11
CA GLN A 148 -5.28 -13.59 7.89
C GLN A 148 -4.47 -12.58 7.07
N MET A 149 -3.89 -11.57 7.72
CA MET A 149 -3.03 -10.58 7.05
C MET A 149 -1.81 -11.25 6.39
N ALA A 150 -1.16 -12.18 7.09
CA ALA A 150 -0.05 -12.93 6.52
C ALA A 150 -0.49 -13.79 5.33
N THR A 151 -1.64 -14.45 5.41
CA THR A 151 -2.20 -15.26 4.32
C THR A 151 -2.53 -14.41 3.10
N GLU A 152 -3.20 -13.28 3.26
CA GLU A 152 -3.54 -12.35 2.16
C GLU A 152 -2.30 -11.91 1.37
N ILE A 153 -1.24 -11.53 2.06
CA ILE A 153 0.00 -11.08 1.41
C ILE A 153 0.77 -12.25 0.79
N ALA A 154 0.90 -13.36 1.53
CA ALA A 154 1.68 -14.52 1.10
C ALA A 154 1.08 -15.23 -0.11
N MET A 155 -0.24 -15.42 -0.12
CA MET A 155 -0.92 -16.08 -1.24
C MET A 155 -0.84 -15.24 -2.51
N ALA A 156 -1.10 -13.92 -2.43
CA ALA A 156 -0.95 -13.02 -3.57
C ALA A 156 0.50 -13.01 -4.08
N GLN A 157 1.49 -12.98 -3.17
CA GLN A 157 2.90 -13.03 -3.55
C GLN A 157 3.23 -14.31 -4.33
N ARG A 158 2.74 -15.45 -3.85
CA ARG A 158 2.92 -16.75 -4.52
C ARG A 158 2.25 -16.75 -5.88
N THR A 159 0.95 -16.42 -5.94
CA THR A 159 0.17 -16.40 -7.19
C THR A 159 0.83 -15.52 -8.25
N LEU A 160 1.20 -14.30 -7.87
CA LEU A 160 1.84 -13.38 -8.81
C LEU A 160 3.22 -13.89 -9.25
N THR A 161 4.02 -14.46 -8.33
CA THR A 161 5.33 -15.03 -8.68
C THR A 161 5.19 -16.22 -9.64
N GLU A 162 4.22 -17.11 -9.43
CA GLU A 162 3.96 -18.24 -10.30
C GLU A 162 3.58 -17.82 -11.73
N ILE A 163 2.81 -16.73 -11.86
CA ILE A 163 2.41 -16.21 -13.16
C ILE A 163 3.55 -15.44 -13.85
N THR A 164 4.28 -14.60 -13.10
CA THR A 164 5.25 -13.64 -13.66
C THR A 164 6.67 -14.17 -13.74
N GLY A 165 6.98 -15.27 -13.04
CA GLY A 165 8.34 -15.80 -12.89
C GLY A 165 9.23 -15.02 -11.92
N THR A 166 8.78 -13.87 -11.43
CA THR A 166 9.55 -13.00 -10.49
C THR A 166 8.65 -12.47 -9.37
N PRO A 167 9.12 -12.47 -8.11
CA PRO A 167 8.31 -11.97 -7.02
C PRO A 167 8.12 -10.46 -7.12
N PRO A 168 6.88 -9.95 -7.00
CA PRO A 168 6.63 -8.52 -6.86
C PRO A 168 7.42 -7.93 -5.69
N ARG A 169 7.96 -6.73 -5.90
CA ARG A 169 8.65 -5.95 -4.86
C ARG A 169 7.71 -4.97 -4.16
N TRP A 170 6.67 -4.54 -4.84
CA TRP A 170 5.77 -3.49 -4.37
C TRP A 170 4.50 -4.08 -3.77
N TYR A 171 4.06 -3.48 -2.70
CA TYR A 171 2.80 -3.80 -2.06
C TYR A 171 1.97 -2.53 -1.87
N ARG A 172 0.68 -2.61 -2.13
CA ARG A 172 -0.28 -1.57 -1.77
C ARG A 172 -1.41 -2.17 -0.95
N SER A 173 -1.70 -1.52 0.17
CA SER A 173 -2.80 -1.93 1.04
C SER A 173 -4.14 -1.65 0.39
N VAL A 174 -5.09 -2.54 0.61
CA VAL A 174 -6.48 -2.43 0.13
C VAL A 174 -7.09 -1.11 0.60
N VAL A 175 -7.70 -0.36 -0.32
CA VAL A 175 -8.29 0.99 -0.14
C VAL A 175 -7.40 1.96 0.66
N GLY A 176 -6.08 1.78 0.60
CA GLY A 176 -5.12 2.63 1.31
C GLY A 176 -5.08 2.43 2.82
N MET A 177 -5.85 1.51 3.39
CA MET A 177 -5.83 1.20 4.82
C MET A 177 -4.50 0.56 5.23
N THR A 178 -4.13 0.71 6.50
CA THR A 178 -3.05 -0.06 7.11
C THR A 178 -3.60 -0.95 8.22
N ASN A 179 -2.74 -1.75 8.84
CA ASN A 179 -3.15 -2.68 9.90
C ASN A 179 -1.92 -3.00 10.76
N PRO A 180 -2.05 -3.21 12.08
CA PRO A 180 -0.92 -3.52 12.97
C PRO A 180 -0.09 -4.74 12.55
N TRP A 181 -0.68 -5.67 11.81
CA TRP A 181 -0.09 -6.95 11.44
C TRP A 181 0.57 -6.95 10.06
N VAL A 182 0.44 -5.87 9.28
CA VAL A 182 0.95 -5.81 7.90
C VAL A 182 2.48 -5.82 7.81
N ALA A 183 3.17 -5.25 8.81
CA ALA A 183 4.63 -5.09 8.76
C ALA A 183 5.41 -6.42 8.75
N ALA A 184 4.92 -7.44 9.44
CA ALA A 184 5.60 -8.72 9.54
C ALA A 184 5.67 -9.45 8.18
N PRO A 185 4.57 -9.71 7.47
CA PRO A 185 4.61 -10.33 6.15
C PRO A 185 5.32 -9.45 5.11
N LEU A 186 5.22 -8.12 5.15
CA LEU A 186 5.98 -7.26 4.25
C LEU A 186 7.50 -7.48 4.39
N ARG A 187 8.01 -7.51 5.61
CA ARG A 187 9.44 -7.81 5.85
C ARG A 187 9.82 -9.22 5.40
N GLN A 188 8.95 -10.20 5.66
CA GLN A 188 9.21 -11.59 5.29
C GLN A 188 9.41 -11.76 3.77
N TYR A 189 8.65 -11.03 2.96
CA TYR A 189 8.70 -11.12 1.49
C TYR A 189 9.50 -9.99 0.84
N GLY A 190 10.16 -9.13 1.61
CA GLY A 190 10.93 -8.00 1.07
C GLY A 190 10.08 -6.99 0.30
N LEU A 191 8.83 -6.79 0.72
CA LEU A 191 7.87 -5.92 0.07
C LEU A 191 7.94 -4.49 0.61
N ASP A 192 8.07 -3.53 -0.28
CA ASP A 192 7.98 -2.11 0.02
C ASP A 192 6.52 -1.64 -0.13
N ARG A 193 5.95 -1.09 0.93
CA ARG A 193 4.59 -0.57 0.94
C ARG A 193 4.53 0.82 0.31
N ILE A 194 3.72 0.96 -0.73
CA ILE A 194 3.47 2.22 -1.42
C ILE A 194 2.23 2.89 -0.83
N ALA A 195 2.32 4.17 -0.49
CA ALA A 195 1.14 4.95 -0.10
C ALA A 195 0.17 5.05 -1.28
N GLY A 196 -1.13 5.03 -0.99
CA GLY A 196 -2.15 5.37 -1.98
C GLY A 196 -1.91 6.79 -2.50
N ALA A 197 -2.05 7.00 -3.82
CA ALA A 197 -1.84 8.29 -4.43
C ALA A 197 -2.87 9.31 -3.91
N ARG A 198 -2.40 10.49 -3.50
CA ARG A 198 -3.14 11.70 -3.84
C ARG A 198 -2.71 12.07 -5.25
N ALA A 199 -3.65 12.31 -6.16
CA ALA A 199 -3.36 13.17 -7.28
C ALA A 199 -2.69 14.40 -6.68
N ALA A 200 -1.39 14.59 -6.90
CA ALA A 200 -0.77 15.85 -6.68
C ALA A 200 -1.42 16.75 -7.74
N LEU A 201 -2.38 17.58 -7.32
CA LEU A 201 -2.66 18.81 -8.04
C LEU A 201 -1.34 19.58 -7.99
N MET A 202 -0.48 19.36 -8.97
CA MET A 202 0.59 20.27 -9.28
C MET A 202 -0.10 21.53 -9.83
N GLU A 203 -0.25 22.54 -9.00
CA GLU A 203 -0.37 23.91 -9.47
C GLU A 203 0.92 24.22 -10.23
N GLY A 204 0.83 24.23 -11.53
CA GLY A 204 1.94 24.55 -12.43
C GLY A 204 1.84 23.72 -13.70
N THR A 205 1.02 24.19 -14.63
CA THR A 205 1.09 23.94 -16.07
C THR A 205 1.01 22.45 -16.47
N VAL A 206 -0.18 21.90 -16.43
CA VAL A 206 -0.57 20.87 -17.38
C VAL A 206 -0.59 21.52 -18.75
N ASN A 207 0.50 21.42 -19.48
CA ASN A 207 0.49 21.70 -20.90
C ASN A 207 -0.56 20.78 -21.53
N GLN A 208 -1.64 21.40 -21.98
CA GLN A 208 -2.76 20.78 -22.62
C GLN A 208 -2.27 19.79 -23.68
N ILE A 209 -2.60 18.54 -23.50
CA ILE A 209 -2.66 17.59 -24.60
C ILE A 209 -3.78 18.13 -25.50
N LYS A 210 -3.39 18.83 -26.55
CA LYS A 210 -4.33 19.21 -27.61
C LYS A 210 -4.73 17.97 -28.38
N PRO A 211 -5.99 17.88 -28.82
CA PRO A 211 -6.50 16.77 -29.61
C PRO A 211 -5.79 16.61 -30.95
#